data_276fd1b3117c7aa596492f8116b29f24
#
_entry.id   276fd1b3117c7aa596492f8116b29f24
#
_cell.length_a   1.000
_cell.length_b   1.000
_cell.length_c   1.000
_cell.angle_alpha   90.00
_cell.angle_beta   90.00
_cell.angle_gamma   90.00
#
_symmetry.space_group_name_H-M   'P 1'
#
loop_
_entity.id
_entity.type
_entity.pdbx_description
1 polymer ?
#
loop_
_entity_poly.entity_id
_entity_poly.type
_entity_poly.pdbx_seq_one_letter_code
_entity_poly.pdbx_strand_id
1 'polypeptide(L)'
;MRWSLCLVATFFLGSVHAGDWGTVVLQPEVEKLEEVEVPLLHREVPEHELSGGGLTMEPEAGPYQWLSDDGRIRLRVGVGEDKFEEAVLTIWNWDNIPIYQKRIRGGTEGQFPVEIEGFGSYLVTLDGMSEGEVQRRMIRNITVTPDMNAARETWKLDEFFLGICTFPGRYHWTPGGEATLPKGLTEEEARNLEADLMARLGFQVVRTDESLEMGRRESDENEFLFNFDRMDAAVEAYTSRGFEIGLQLMNAADWAVAEKHNHVEEHRWRYPHEEKAQRAYIKALLERYGESARFVQIFNEPDQVEFWSGTPDEFVTQFEFSKEQIREDFPEVPIANGGYAFVDDEKTAFFIERLHPHVDYSAYHAHGTLEGMIENFEKMKAQHNAVGVSPAKWVNTETGFDAWRLDQERRQAQAVAQKVLYCWAHDHAGIMLFCGRMTRGPGRDGRDLGLVDYQFCSRFAYGAVAGLVSVLQGASFESVLVEEEGVFAYEFVVGEERVVSAFSLSDEGALSFESDASQVMVCDPMGNVVRQVAGGDVDLSLDGYPQYLVFRNAGSVALSE
;
A
#
# COMPACT_ATOMS: atom_id res chain seq x y z
N MET A 1 13.44 -11.13 -47.36
CA MET A 1 14.54 -10.84 -46.45
C MET A 1 14.40 -9.38 -46.03
N ARG A 2 13.74 -9.15 -44.93
CA ARG A 2 13.70 -7.84 -44.24
C ARG A 2 14.43 -8.04 -42.92
N TRP A 3 15.51 -7.33 -42.74
CA TRP A 3 16.27 -7.28 -41.51
C TRP A 3 15.56 -6.30 -40.58
N SER A 4 15.00 -6.81 -39.49
CA SER A 4 14.58 -5.98 -38.36
C SER A 4 15.83 -5.68 -37.55
N LEU A 5 16.18 -4.42 -37.43
CA LEU A 5 17.17 -3.96 -36.45
C LEU A 5 16.53 -4.04 -35.06
N CYS A 6 16.87 -5.05 -34.27
CA CYS A 6 16.70 -5.00 -32.83
C CYS A 6 17.73 -4.00 -32.29
N LEU A 7 17.27 -2.84 -31.81
CA LEU A 7 18.07 -1.99 -30.95
C LEU A 7 18.03 -2.61 -29.53
N VAL A 8 19.10 -3.32 -29.19
CA VAL A 8 19.32 -3.75 -27.80
C VAL A 8 19.81 -2.53 -27.03
N ALA A 9 18.94 -1.91 -26.27
CA ALA A 9 19.33 -0.91 -25.27
C ALA A 9 19.87 -1.64 -24.04
N THR A 10 21.17 -1.59 -23.82
CA THR A 10 21.84 -2.16 -22.64
C THR A 10 21.63 -1.20 -21.47
N PHE A 11 20.85 -1.60 -20.50
CA PHE A 11 20.66 -0.85 -19.26
C PHE A 11 21.92 -0.96 -18.39
N PHE A 12 22.53 0.16 -18.07
CA PHE A 12 23.39 0.28 -16.89
C PHE A 12 22.48 0.60 -15.70
N LEU A 13 22.35 -0.34 -14.77
CA LEU A 13 21.78 -0.11 -13.44
C LEU A 13 22.72 0.81 -12.64
N GLY A 14 22.64 2.10 -12.91
CA GLY A 14 23.11 3.13 -12.01
C GLY A 14 21.94 3.54 -11.12
N SER A 15 22.20 3.87 -9.86
CA SER A 15 21.24 4.47 -8.95
C SER A 15 20.38 5.49 -9.71
N VAL A 16 19.06 5.22 -9.79
CA VAL A 16 18.12 6.12 -10.43
C VAL A 16 18.06 7.37 -9.54
N HIS A 17 18.77 8.40 -9.97
CA HIS A 17 18.64 9.73 -9.36
C HIS A 17 17.37 10.36 -9.92
N ALA A 18 16.65 11.11 -9.08
CA ALA A 18 15.54 11.94 -9.52
C ALA A 18 15.98 12.75 -10.77
N GLY A 19 15.25 12.58 -11.89
CA GLY A 19 15.53 13.27 -13.14
C GLY A 19 16.38 12.55 -14.18
N ASP A 20 16.85 11.32 -13.94
CA ASP A 20 17.54 10.54 -14.98
C ASP A 20 16.56 9.69 -15.82
N TRP A 21 15.76 10.38 -16.63
CA TRP A 21 14.81 9.80 -17.58
C TRP A 21 15.51 9.33 -18.89
N GLY A 22 16.77 8.93 -18.79
CA GLY A 22 17.67 8.74 -19.94
C GLY A 22 17.33 7.57 -20.85
N THR A 23 16.42 6.65 -20.49
CA THR A 23 16.18 5.45 -21.30
C THR A 23 14.68 5.22 -21.47
N VAL A 24 14.21 5.40 -22.70
CA VAL A 24 12.85 5.06 -23.13
C VAL A 24 12.79 3.58 -23.41
N VAL A 25 12.02 2.84 -22.64
CA VAL A 25 11.62 1.48 -22.97
C VAL A 25 10.28 1.58 -23.71
N LEU A 26 10.33 1.64 -25.03
CA LEU A 26 9.13 1.42 -25.83
C LEU A 26 8.70 -0.03 -25.63
N GLN A 27 7.49 -0.26 -25.15
CA GLN A 27 6.93 -1.61 -25.17
C GLN A 27 6.94 -2.08 -26.62
N PRO A 28 7.46 -3.29 -26.93
CA PRO A 28 7.40 -3.82 -28.28
C PRO A 28 5.93 -3.87 -28.73
N GLU A 29 5.64 -3.49 -29.98
CA GLU A 29 4.36 -3.80 -30.61
C GLU A 29 4.19 -5.33 -30.58
N VAL A 30 3.50 -5.84 -29.59
CA VAL A 30 3.14 -7.24 -29.50
C VAL A 30 2.11 -7.48 -30.59
N GLU A 31 2.40 -8.36 -31.55
CA GLU A 31 1.34 -8.90 -32.42
C GLU A 31 0.23 -9.36 -31.49
N LYS A 32 -0.96 -8.74 -31.57
CA LYS A 32 -2.12 -9.08 -30.74
C LYS A 32 -2.35 -10.58 -30.84
N LEU A 33 -1.97 -11.31 -29.82
CA LEU A 33 -2.48 -12.65 -29.60
C LEU A 33 -3.99 -12.46 -29.39
N GLU A 34 -4.82 -13.32 -29.98
CA GLU A 34 -6.28 -13.23 -29.87
C GLU A 34 -6.69 -12.91 -28.42
N GLU A 35 -7.58 -11.93 -28.24
CA GLU A 35 -8.09 -11.53 -26.94
C GLU A 35 -8.63 -12.76 -26.21
N VAL A 36 -7.87 -13.24 -25.24
CA VAL A 36 -8.32 -14.29 -24.34
C VAL A 36 -8.92 -13.59 -23.13
N GLU A 37 -10.24 -13.69 -22.96
CA GLU A 37 -10.86 -13.27 -21.71
C GLU A 37 -10.13 -13.93 -20.54
N VAL A 38 -9.52 -13.13 -19.69
CA VAL A 38 -8.98 -13.63 -18.41
C VAL A 38 -10.17 -13.93 -17.52
N PRO A 39 -10.47 -15.20 -17.21
CA PRO A 39 -11.60 -15.52 -16.36
C PRO A 39 -11.45 -14.81 -15.01
N LEU A 40 -12.54 -14.23 -14.51
CA LEU A 40 -12.64 -13.69 -13.16
C LEU A 40 -12.54 -14.87 -12.16
N LEU A 41 -11.34 -15.25 -11.83
CA LEU A 41 -11.08 -16.30 -10.87
C LEU A 41 -10.78 -15.68 -9.50
N HIS A 42 -11.37 -16.27 -8.48
CA HIS A 42 -10.88 -16.08 -7.13
C HIS A 42 -9.42 -16.55 -7.11
N ARG A 43 -8.53 -15.81 -6.44
CA ARG A 43 -7.25 -16.38 -6.07
C ARG A 43 -7.53 -17.53 -5.13
N GLU A 44 -7.39 -18.75 -5.61
CA GLU A 44 -7.48 -19.91 -4.76
C GLU A 44 -6.32 -19.91 -3.77
N VAL A 45 -6.59 -20.36 -2.55
CA VAL A 45 -5.59 -20.48 -1.49
C VAL A 45 -4.54 -21.49 -1.90
N PRO A 46 -3.29 -21.11 -2.06
CA PRO A 46 -2.33 -21.92 -2.78
C PRO A 46 -1.83 -23.16 -2.02
N GLU A 47 -1.89 -23.19 -0.69
CA GLU A 47 -1.14 -24.20 0.08
C GLU A 47 -1.62 -25.65 -0.08
N HIS A 48 -2.91 -25.84 -0.24
CA HIS A 48 -3.46 -27.20 -0.34
C HIS A 48 -3.51 -27.73 -1.77
N GLU A 49 -3.39 -26.86 -2.74
CA GLU A 49 -3.53 -27.21 -4.15
C GLU A 49 -2.20 -27.34 -4.90
N LEU A 50 -1.13 -26.74 -4.42
CA LEU A 50 0.20 -26.78 -5.06
C LEU A 50 0.80 -28.19 -5.10
N SER A 51 0.49 -29.03 -4.13
CA SER A 51 1.09 -30.38 -4.01
C SER A 51 0.20 -31.54 -4.50
N GLY A 52 -1.09 -31.29 -4.79
CA GLY A 52 -2.04 -32.36 -5.10
C GLY A 52 -2.60 -32.36 -6.51
N GLY A 53 -2.40 -31.30 -7.29
CA GLY A 53 -3.10 -31.07 -8.55
C GLY A 53 -2.35 -31.43 -9.83
N GLY A 54 -1.10 -31.81 -9.76
CA GLY A 54 -0.29 -32.12 -10.94
C GLY A 54 0.30 -30.91 -11.65
N LEU A 55 0.09 -29.68 -11.17
CA LEU A 55 0.79 -28.46 -11.62
C LEU A 55 1.60 -27.90 -10.48
N THR A 56 2.82 -27.46 -10.79
CA THR A 56 3.66 -26.68 -9.88
C THR A 56 4.26 -25.50 -10.63
N MET A 57 4.36 -24.35 -9.96
CA MET A 57 4.99 -23.15 -10.51
C MET A 57 5.55 -22.31 -9.37
N GLU A 58 6.85 -22.08 -9.37
CA GLU A 58 7.54 -21.27 -8.38
C GLU A 58 8.77 -20.61 -8.99
N PRO A 59 9.22 -19.44 -8.49
CA PRO A 59 10.51 -18.89 -8.89
C PRO A 59 11.67 -19.80 -8.47
N GLU A 60 12.69 -19.91 -9.33
CA GLU A 60 13.90 -20.70 -9.02
C GLU A 60 14.63 -20.16 -7.80
N ALA A 61 14.62 -18.84 -7.58
CA ALA A 61 15.26 -18.17 -6.46
C ALA A 61 14.64 -18.51 -5.10
N GLY A 62 13.40 -19.01 -5.08
CA GLY A 62 12.68 -19.42 -3.88
C GLY A 62 11.18 -19.16 -3.98
N PRO A 63 10.36 -19.84 -3.16
CA PRO A 63 8.89 -19.82 -3.29
C PRO A 63 8.25 -18.44 -3.07
N TYR A 64 8.98 -17.50 -2.47
CA TYR A 64 8.49 -16.15 -2.16
C TYR A 64 9.18 -15.04 -2.96
N GLN A 65 10.02 -15.40 -3.96
CA GLN A 65 10.82 -14.46 -4.76
C GLN A 65 10.16 -14.12 -6.09
N TRP A 66 8.93 -13.55 -6.01
CA TRP A 66 8.13 -13.16 -7.19
C TRP A 66 8.43 -11.75 -7.72
N LEU A 67 9.50 -11.12 -7.22
CA LEU A 67 9.95 -9.79 -7.61
C LEU A 67 11.27 -9.85 -8.38
N SER A 68 11.42 -8.96 -9.35
CA SER A 68 12.65 -8.80 -10.14
C SER A 68 12.94 -7.32 -10.37
N ASP A 69 14.21 -6.96 -10.39
CA ASP A 69 14.70 -5.60 -10.68
C ASP A 69 14.95 -5.40 -12.18
N ASP A 70 15.31 -6.49 -12.86
CA ASP A 70 15.79 -6.48 -14.25
C ASP A 70 14.88 -7.23 -15.22
N GLY A 71 13.70 -7.65 -14.77
CA GLY A 71 12.73 -8.40 -15.56
C GLY A 71 13.13 -9.83 -15.89
N ARG A 72 14.24 -10.34 -15.33
CA ARG A 72 14.70 -11.70 -15.57
C ARG A 72 14.27 -12.62 -14.45
N ILE A 73 13.34 -13.50 -14.76
CA ILE A 73 12.81 -14.47 -13.82
C ILE A 73 12.96 -15.87 -14.39
N ARG A 74 13.38 -16.81 -13.55
CA ARG A 74 13.34 -18.22 -13.88
C ARG A 74 12.26 -18.89 -13.08
N LEU A 75 11.32 -19.50 -13.78
CA LEU A 75 10.25 -20.27 -13.17
C LEU A 75 10.57 -21.76 -13.23
N ARG A 76 10.48 -22.43 -12.09
CA ARG A 76 10.44 -23.88 -12.02
C ARG A 76 8.99 -24.32 -12.21
N VAL A 77 8.72 -25.06 -13.27
CA VAL A 77 7.37 -25.51 -13.63
C VAL A 77 7.36 -27.02 -13.74
N GLY A 78 6.36 -27.65 -13.12
CA GLY A 78 6.10 -29.07 -13.24
C GLY A 78 4.68 -29.35 -13.73
N VAL A 79 4.55 -30.30 -14.66
CA VAL A 79 3.28 -30.76 -15.23
C VAL A 79 3.21 -32.28 -15.07
N GLY A 80 2.31 -32.76 -14.22
CA GLY A 80 2.14 -34.20 -13.95
C GLY A 80 1.60 -34.98 -15.15
N GLU A 81 2.29 -36.04 -15.57
CA GLU A 81 1.93 -36.86 -16.73
C GLU A 81 0.55 -37.56 -16.58
N ASP A 82 0.23 -37.98 -15.37
CA ASP A 82 -1.04 -38.69 -15.08
C ASP A 82 -2.25 -37.75 -15.00
N LYS A 83 -2.07 -36.46 -15.11
CA LYS A 83 -3.11 -35.44 -14.89
C LYS A 83 -3.42 -34.61 -16.11
N PHE A 84 -2.39 -34.25 -16.89
CA PHE A 84 -2.53 -33.34 -18.02
C PHE A 84 -1.72 -33.82 -19.21
N GLU A 85 -2.27 -33.69 -20.42
CA GLU A 85 -1.56 -33.95 -21.66
C GLU A 85 -0.50 -32.90 -21.93
N GLU A 86 -0.85 -31.65 -21.62
CA GLU A 86 0.02 -30.49 -21.70
C GLU A 86 -0.39 -29.41 -20.69
N ALA A 87 0.43 -28.40 -20.52
CA ALA A 87 0.06 -27.17 -19.87
C ALA A 87 0.48 -25.95 -20.72
N VAL A 88 -0.22 -24.83 -20.54
CA VAL A 88 0.10 -23.56 -21.20
C VAL A 88 0.50 -22.55 -20.13
N LEU A 89 1.76 -22.13 -20.17
CA LEU A 89 2.27 -21.03 -19.36
C LEU A 89 2.04 -19.73 -20.13
N THR A 90 1.29 -18.80 -19.56
CA THR A 90 1.03 -17.48 -20.15
C THR A 90 1.39 -16.37 -19.16
N ILE A 91 2.02 -15.30 -19.63
CA ILE A 91 2.28 -14.09 -18.86
C ILE A 91 1.49 -12.96 -19.50
N TRP A 92 0.75 -12.25 -18.68
CA TRP A 92 -0.14 -11.15 -19.05
C TRP A 92 0.37 -9.87 -18.40
N ASN A 93 0.40 -8.77 -19.13
CA ASN A 93 0.65 -7.47 -18.52
C ASN A 93 -0.57 -7.00 -17.71
N TRP A 94 -0.42 -5.87 -17.03
CA TRP A 94 -1.47 -5.26 -16.20
C TRP A 94 -2.73 -4.88 -17.00
N ASP A 95 -2.60 -4.70 -18.33
CA ASP A 95 -3.68 -4.36 -19.25
C ASP A 95 -4.31 -5.60 -19.95
N ASN A 96 -4.08 -6.80 -19.39
CA ASN A 96 -4.58 -8.09 -19.91
C ASN A 96 -4.04 -8.49 -21.30
N ILE A 97 -2.92 -7.93 -21.73
CA ILE A 97 -2.29 -8.34 -22.98
C ILE A 97 -1.33 -9.49 -22.68
N PRO A 98 -1.46 -10.65 -23.32
CA PRO A 98 -0.51 -11.74 -23.18
C PRO A 98 0.81 -11.34 -23.85
N ILE A 99 1.90 -11.29 -23.07
CA ILE A 99 3.23 -10.91 -23.57
C ILE A 99 4.16 -12.11 -23.78
N TYR A 100 3.80 -13.27 -23.21
CA TYR A 100 4.57 -14.51 -23.34
C TYR A 100 3.63 -15.70 -23.27
N GLN A 101 3.84 -16.69 -24.11
CA GLN A 101 3.11 -17.96 -24.05
C GLN A 101 4.02 -19.14 -24.41
N LYS A 102 3.90 -20.23 -23.65
CA LYS A 102 4.63 -21.47 -23.90
C LYS A 102 3.82 -22.70 -23.55
N ARG A 103 3.78 -23.67 -24.50
CA ARG A 103 3.22 -25.00 -24.24
C ARG A 103 4.27 -25.91 -23.61
N ILE A 104 3.87 -26.65 -22.60
CA ILE A 104 4.70 -27.56 -21.81
C ILE A 104 4.01 -28.93 -21.82
N ARG A 105 4.72 -29.95 -22.26
CA ARG A 105 4.17 -31.31 -22.35
C ARG A 105 3.95 -31.91 -20.94
N GLY A 106 2.92 -32.73 -20.77
CA GLY A 106 2.72 -33.55 -19.58
C GLY A 106 3.94 -34.43 -19.27
N GLY A 107 4.22 -34.63 -17.99
CA GLY A 107 5.44 -35.32 -17.53
C GLY A 107 6.69 -34.45 -17.54
N THR A 108 6.59 -33.17 -17.84
CA THR A 108 7.74 -32.24 -17.84
C THR A 108 7.91 -31.59 -16.48
N GLU A 109 9.12 -31.64 -15.96
CA GLU A 109 9.59 -30.78 -14.89
C GLU A 109 10.83 -30.04 -15.39
N GLY A 110 10.84 -28.70 -15.28
CA GLY A 110 11.95 -27.92 -15.84
C GLY A 110 11.95 -26.47 -15.41
N GLN A 111 13.05 -25.79 -15.81
CA GLN A 111 13.23 -24.38 -15.59
C GLN A 111 12.95 -23.61 -16.88
N PHE A 112 12.16 -22.58 -16.76
CA PHE A 112 11.74 -21.72 -17.86
C PHE A 112 12.22 -20.30 -17.60
N PRO A 113 13.24 -19.82 -18.34
CA PRO A 113 13.65 -18.42 -18.28
C PRO A 113 12.54 -17.57 -18.91
N VAL A 114 12.17 -16.51 -18.22
CA VAL A 114 11.24 -15.48 -18.67
C VAL A 114 11.97 -14.15 -18.62
N GLU A 115 11.94 -13.42 -19.71
CA GLU A 115 12.41 -12.04 -19.79
C GLU A 115 11.17 -11.16 -20.01
N ILE A 116 10.98 -10.21 -19.09
CA ILE A 116 9.89 -9.24 -19.13
C ILE A 116 10.51 -7.87 -19.33
N GLU A 117 10.15 -7.22 -20.41
CA GLU A 117 10.53 -5.85 -20.67
C GLU A 117 9.51 -4.90 -20.01
N GLY A 118 10.02 -3.88 -19.31
CA GLY A 118 9.22 -2.89 -18.62
C GLY A 118 8.87 -3.25 -17.16
N PHE A 119 8.54 -2.21 -16.41
CA PHE A 119 8.12 -2.31 -15.02
C PHE A 119 6.62 -2.61 -14.92
N GLY A 120 6.21 -3.22 -13.82
CA GLY A 120 4.81 -3.45 -13.50
C GLY A 120 4.56 -4.81 -12.87
N SER A 121 3.29 -5.08 -12.63
CA SER A 121 2.80 -6.37 -12.15
C SER A 121 2.22 -7.17 -13.30
N TYR A 122 2.67 -8.39 -13.42
CA TYR A 122 2.34 -9.31 -14.49
C TYR A 122 1.62 -10.53 -13.93
N LEU A 123 0.49 -10.87 -14.54
CA LEU A 123 -0.21 -12.10 -14.18
C LEU A 123 0.44 -13.28 -14.89
N VAL A 124 0.74 -14.34 -14.15
CA VAL A 124 1.25 -15.60 -14.70
C VAL A 124 0.22 -16.68 -14.50
N THR A 125 -0.23 -17.29 -15.58
CA THR A 125 -1.13 -18.44 -15.55
C THR A 125 -0.43 -19.69 -16.05
N LEU A 126 -0.68 -20.82 -15.39
CA LEU A 126 -0.30 -22.15 -15.84
C LEU A 126 -1.56 -22.98 -15.96
N ASP A 127 -2.00 -23.22 -17.19
CA ASP A 127 -3.23 -23.92 -17.52
C ASP A 127 -2.95 -25.38 -17.90
N GLY A 128 -3.32 -26.33 -17.04
CA GLY A 128 -3.25 -27.76 -17.32
C GLY A 128 -4.39 -28.19 -18.23
N MET A 129 -4.04 -28.78 -19.37
CA MET A 129 -4.95 -29.14 -20.46
C MET A 129 -5.10 -30.65 -20.59
N SER A 130 -6.34 -31.11 -20.82
CA SER A 130 -6.65 -32.45 -21.29
C SER A 130 -7.80 -32.37 -22.28
N GLU A 131 -7.75 -33.15 -23.35
CA GLU A 131 -8.74 -33.15 -24.43
C GLU A 131 -8.99 -31.76 -25.05
N GLY A 132 -7.97 -30.88 -25.02
CA GLY A 132 -8.03 -29.51 -25.55
C GLY A 132 -8.73 -28.50 -24.63
N GLU A 133 -9.16 -28.90 -23.44
CA GLU A 133 -9.83 -28.03 -22.45
C GLU A 133 -8.95 -27.79 -21.23
N VAL A 134 -9.08 -26.59 -20.64
CA VAL A 134 -8.43 -26.25 -19.36
C VAL A 134 -9.12 -27.01 -18.23
N GLN A 135 -8.39 -27.93 -17.63
CA GLN A 135 -8.88 -28.71 -16.48
C GLN A 135 -8.51 -28.03 -15.15
N ARG A 136 -7.40 -27.31 -15.13
CA ARG A 136 -6.90 -26.64 -13.94
C ARG A 136 -6.06 -25.43 -14.32
N ARG A 137 -6.12 -24.38 -13.49
CA ARG A 137 -5.31 -23.17 -13.63
C ARG A 137 -4.62 -22.84 -12.32
N MET A 138 -3.32 -22.56 -12.40
CA MET A 138 -2.59 -21.87 -11.35
C MET A 138 -2.38 -20.42 -11.75
N ILE A 139 -2.50 -19.50 -10.77
CA ILE A 139 -2.34 -18.06 -10.97
C ILE A 139 -1.33 -17.53 -9.96
N ARG A 140 -0.38 -16.72 -10.44
CA ARG A 140 0.58 -15.96 -9.64
C ARG A 140 0.81 -14.60 -10.28
N ASN A 141 1.31 -13.64 -9.50
CA ASN A 141 1.83 -12.40 -10.04
C ASN A 141 3.35 -12.40 -9.96
N ILE A 142 3.98 -11.92 -11.02
CA ILE A 142 5.36 -11.46 -11.03
C ILE A 142 5.31 -9.95 -11.05
N THR A 143 6.17 -9.30 -10.26
CA THR A 143 6.32 -7.85 -10.33
C THR A 143 7.76 -7.50 -10.69
N VAL A 144 7.91 -6.66 -11.69
CA VAL A 144 9.17 -6.08 -12.11
C VAL A 144 9.17 -4.62 -11.71
N THR A 145 10.00 -4.26 -10.75
CA THR A 145 10.09 -2.88 -10.25
C THR A 145 11.52 -2.54 -9.94
N PRO A 146 11.95 -1.29 -10.14
CA PRO A 146 13.22 -0.85 -9.59
C PRO A 146 13.17 -0.94 -8.06
N ASP A 147 14.32 -1.01 -7.44
CA ASP A 147 14.42 -0.85 -5.99
C ASP A 147 14.31 0.63 -5.64
N MET A 148 13.15 1.04 -5.12
CA MET A 148 12.86 2.40 -4.73
C MET A 148 13.31 2.75 -3.30
N ASN A 149 14.06 1.87 -2.65
CA ASN A 149 14.53 2.10 -1.28
C ASN A 149 15.28 3.45 -1.15
N ALA A 150 16.10 3.79 -2.14
CA ALA A 150 16.81 5.07 -2.19
C ALA A 150 15.88 6.30 -2.40
N ALA A 151 14.65 6.10 -2.84
CA ALA A 151 13.71 7.21 -3.04
C ALA A 151 13.35 7.92 -1.72
N ARG A 152 13.52 7.26 -0.56
CA ARG A 152 13.33 7.88 0.75
C ARG A 152 14.22 9.08 0.98
N GLU A 153 15.47 9.04 0.51
CA GLU A 153 16.41 10.13 0.70
C GLU A 153 16.01 11.41 -0.06
N THR A 154 15.23 11.26 -1.11
CA THR A 154 14.74 12.36 -1.96
C THR A 154 13.31 12.77 -1.67
N TRP A 155 12.55 11.93 -0.96
CA TRP A 155 11.15 12.20 -0.65
C TRP A 155 11.02 13.31 0.39
N LYS A 156 10.14 14.27 0.14
CA LYS A 156 9.95 15.43 1.02
C LYS A 156 8.92 15.13 2.11
N LEU A 157 9.34 14.40 3.13
CA LEU A 157 8.51 13.96 4.24
C LEU A 157 7.73 15.07 4.94
N ASP A 158 8.28 16.28 5.00
CA ASP A 158 7.61 17.41 5.66
C ASP A 158 6.48 18.00 4.81
N GLU A 159 6.47 17.74 3.50
CA GLU A 159 5.37 18.10 2.62
C GLU A 159 4.28 17.02 2.62
N PHE A 160 4.68 15.76 2.41
CA PHE A 160 3.77 14.63 2.37
C PHE A 160 4.52 13.32 2.60
N PHE A 161 4.04 12.45 3.50
CA PHE A 161 4.61 11.12 3.67
C PHE A 161 3.71 10.04 3.07
N LEU A 162 4.34 9.04 2.45
CA LEU A 162 3.69 7.82 1.99
C LEU A 162 4.01 6.70 2.98
N GLY A 163 2.98 6.18 3.62
CA GLY A 163 3.10 5.18 4.66
C GLY A 163 2.30 3.90 4.39
N ILE A 164 2.57 2.90 5.20
CA ILE A 164 1.95 1.59 5.12
C ILE A 164 1.57 1.05 6.50
N CYS A 165 0.37 0.51 6.65
CA CYS A 165 -0.02 -0.27 7.81
C CYS A 165 0.44 -1.71 7.66
N THR A 166 1.02 -2.30 8.72
CA THR A 166 1.54 -3.66 8.71
C THR A 166 1.24 -4.38 10.02
N PHE A 167 1.36 -5.71 9.99
CA PHE A 167 1.06 -6.57 11.14
C PHE A 167 2.22 -7.53 11.43
N PRO A 168 3.44 -7.05 11.65
CA PRO A 168 4.65 -7.88 11.68
C PRO A 168 4.73 -8.83 12.88
N GLY A 169 3.88 -8.69 13.89
CA GLY A 169 3.80 -9.59 15.04
C GLY A 169 2.65 -10.59 15.00
N ARG A 170 1.83 -10.57 13.94
CA ARG A 170 0.62 -11.41 13.87
C ARG A 170 0.79 -12.69 13.06
N TYR A 171 2.00 -13.15 12.81
CA TYR A 171 2.24 -14.37 12.02
C TYR A 171 1.75 -15.65 12.70
N HIS A 172 1.60 -15.66 14.02
CA HIS A 172 1.09 -16.80 14.80
C HIS A 172 -0.33 -16.58 15.35
N TRP A 173 -0.91 -15.41 15.10
CA TRP A 173 -2.23 -15.10 15.60
C TRP A 173 -3.27 -15.18 14.49
N THR A 174 -4.16 -16.17 14.57
CA THR A 174 -5.36 -16.22 13.76
C THR A 174 -6.58 -16.36 14.66
N PRO A 175 -7.63 -15.57 14.43
CA PRO A 175 -8.92 -15.86 15.03
C PRO A 175 -9.44 -17.19 14.48
N GLY A 176 -9.13 -18.31 15.14
CA GLY A 176 -9.53 -19.64 14.71
C GLY A 176 -8.40 -20.65 14.55
N GLY A 177 -7.15 -20.28 14.90
CA GLY A 177 -6.04 -21.22 15.05
C GLY A 177 -5.36 -21.69 13.76
N GLU A 178 -5.62 -21.03 12.63
CA GLU A 178 -4.88 -21.31 11.38
C GLU A 178 -3.59 -20.49 11.35
N ALA A 179 -2.49 -21.13 10.99
CA ALA A 179 -1.21 -20.46 10.89
C ALA A 179 -1.18 -19.49 9.69
N THR A 180 -0.86 -18.22 9.95
CA THR A 180 -0.67 -17.21 8.90
C THR A 180 0.78 -17.15 8.42
N LEU A 181 1.67 -17.90 9.07
CA LEU A 181 3.07 -17.99 8.69
C LEU A 181 3.19 -18.84 7.42
N PRO A 182 3.78 -18.30 6.34
CA PRO A 182 4.01 -19.06 5.13
C PRO A 182 4.94 -20.26 5.37
N LYS A 183 4.64 -21.36 4.71
CA LYS A 183 5.36 -22.63 4.90
C LYS A 183 6.86 -22.48 4.68
N GLY A 184 7.62 -22.85 5.68
CA GLY A 184 9.09 -22.89 5.62
C GLY A 184 9.78 -21.58 6.01
N LEU A 185 9.02 -20.56 6.40
CA LEU A 185 9.56 -19.34 7.00
C LEU A 185 9.40 -19.38 8.52
N THR A 186 10.38 -18.80 9.22
CA THR A 186 10.24 -18.39 10.61
C THR A 186 9.50 -17.03 10.67
N GLU A 187 9.02 -16.64 11.85
CA GLU A 187 8.40 -15.31 12.05
C GLU A 187 9.36 -14.17 11.72
N GLU A 188 10.62 -14.31 12.08
CA GLU A 188 11.66 -13.33 11.79
C GLU A 188 11.91 -13.20 10.28
N GLU A 189 12.01 -14.31 9.55
CA GLU A 189 12.19 -14.31 8.10
C GLU A 189 10.97 -13.71 7.39
N ALA A 190 9.75 -14.04 7.83
CA ALA A 190 8.52 -13.49 7.26
C ALA A 190 8.41 -11.98 7.52
N ARG A 191 8.72 -11.53 8.72
CA ARG A 191 8.73 -10.11 9.10
C ARG A 191 9.75 -9.31 8.29
N ASN A 192 10.97 -9.85 8.17
CA ASN A 192 12.02 -9.22 7.39
C ASN A 192 11.65 -9.16 5.91
N LEU A 193 11.06 -10.23 5.36
CA LEU A 193 10.60 -10.24 3.97
C LEU A 193 9.51 -9.20 3.72
N GLU A 194 8.52 -9.06 4.62
CA GLU A 194 7.51 -8.01 4.52
C GLU A 194 8.15 -6.62 4.54
N ALA A 195 9.06 -6.38 5.49
CA ALA A 195 9.76 -5.10 5.60
C ALA A 195 10.60 -4.79 4.36
N ASP A 196 11.30 -5.79 3.78
CA ASP A 196 12.06 -5.64 2.53
C ASP A 196 11.15 -5.28 1.36
N LEU A 197 10.01 -5.95 1.23
CA LEU A 197 9.02 -5.67 0.18
C LEU A 197 8.46 -4.26 0.28
N MET A 198 8.15 -3.79 1.49
CA MET A 198 7.64 -2.44 1.69
C MET A 198 8.74 -1.37 1.52
N ALA A 199 9.96 -1.67 1.98
CA ALA A 199 11.12 -0.81 1.77
C ALA A 199 11.39 -0.57 0.29
N ARG A 200 11.31 -1.62 -0.50
CA ARG A 200 11.53 -1.61 -1.94
C ARG A 200 10.55 -0.71 -2.71
N LEU A 201 9.35 -0.47 -2.17
CA LEU A 201 8.39 0.49 -2.72
C LEU A 201 8.70 1.95 -2.36
N GLY A 202 9.72 2.21 -1.53
CA GLY A 202 10.08 3.56 -1.11
C GLY A 202 9.16 4.17 -0.04
N PHE A 203 8.36 3.36 0.65
CA PHE A 203 7.57 3.85 1.80
C PHE A 203 8.48 4.45 2.87
N GLN A 204 8.04 5.57 3.47
CA GLN A 204 8.80 6.30 4.48
C GLN A 204 8.33 6.00 5.89
N VAL A 205 7.03 5.76 6.08
CA VAL A 205 6.42 5.59 7.40
C VAL A 205 5.72 4.24 7.48
N VAL A 206 5.92 3.53 8.57
CA VAL A 206 5.15 2.32 8.88
C VAL A 206 4.30 2.55 10.12
N ARG A 207 3.02 2.21 10.05
CA ARG A 207 2.16 2.09 11.21
C ARG A 207 1.99 0.62 11.54
N THR A 208 2.42 0.23 12.73
CA THR A 208 2.29 -1.14 13.20
C THR A 208 1.17 -1.22 14.24
N ASP A 209 0.26 -2.15 14.09
CA ASP A 209 -0.78 -2.41 15.09
C ASP A 209 -0.28 -3.26 16.27
N GLU A 210 1.03 -3.49 16.35
CA GLU A 210 1.63 -4.37 17.36
C GLU A 210 1.49 -3.82 18.77
N SER A 211 1.49 -2.51 18.95
CA SER A 211 1.25 -1.86 20.23
C SER A 211 -0.10 -2.25 20.85
N LEU A 212 -1.06 -2.61 20.00
CA LEU A 212 -2.39 -3.04 20.39
C LEU A 212 -2.38 -4.30 21.27
N GLU A 213 -1.44 -5.19 21.06
CA GLU A 213 -1.39 -6.46 21.77
C GLU A 213 -0.31 -6.54 22.84
N MET A 214 0.79 -5.85 22.64
CA MET A 214 1.98 -6.02 23.44
C MET A 214 1.92 -5.32 24.79
N GLY A 215 1.49 -4.07 24.80
CA GLY A 215 1.34 -3.33 26.05
C GLY A 215 0.31 -3.92 27.02
N ARG A 216 -0.60 -4.74 26.49
CA ARG A 216 -1.69 -5.30 27.30
C ARG A 216 -1.31 -6.52 28.12
N ARG A 217 -0.42 -7.36 27.61
CA ARG A 217 -0.19 -8.70 28.16
C ARG A 217 0.96 -8.75 29.14
N GLU A 218 1.84 -7.78 29.07
CA GLU A 218 3.17 -7.87 29.63
C GLU A 218 3.41 -6.86 30.77
N SER A 219 2.36 -6.14 31.20
CA SER A 219 2.44 -5.22 32.32
C SER A 219 2.27 -5.94 33.65
N ASP A 220 3.10 -5.59 34.64
CA ASP A 220 2.95 -6.00 36.01
C ASP A 220 2.29 -4.87 36.83
N GLU A 221 1.13 -5.14 37.41
CA GLU A 221 0.36 -4.15 38.17
C GLU A 221 1.09 -3.57 39.37
N ASN A 222 2.05 -4.30 39.95
CA ASN A 222 2.78 -3.86 41.14
C ASN A 222 3.97 -2.95 40.77
N GLU A 223 4.63 -3.23 39.64
CA GLU A 223 5.87 -2.57 39.21
C GLU A 223 5.75 -1.79 37.89
N PHE A 224 4.60 -1.85 37.20
CA PHE A 224 4.41 -1.32 35.85
C PHE A 224 5.50 -1.77 34.88
N LEU A 225 5.86 -3.04 34.92
CA LEU A 225 6.81 -3.62 33.99
C LEU A 225 6.14 -3.96 32.68
N PHE A 226 6.79 -3.57 31.59
CA PHE A 226 6.30 -3.80 30.23
C PHE A 226 7.31 -4.63 29.47
N ASN A 227 6.85 -5.64 28.74
CA ASN A 227 7.67 -6.38 27.80
C ASN A 227 7.37 -5.87 26.37
N PHE A 228 8.42 -5.46 25.67
CA PHE A 228 8.34 -4.96 24.30
C PHE A 228 9.06 -5.87 23.29
N ASP A 229 9.48 -7.09 23.67
CA ASP A 229 10.30 -7.94 22.79
C ASP A 229 9.73 -8.13 21.39
N ARG A 230 8.42 -8.31 21.27
CA ARG A 230 7.75 -8.46 19.97
C ARG A 230 7.70 -7.13 19.21
N MET A 231 7.36 -6.05 19.89
CA MET A 231 7.34 -4.72 19.30
C MET A 231 8.74 -4.27 18.88
N ASP A 232 9.77 -4.58 19.69
CA ASP A 232 11.18 -4.35 19.34
C ASP A 232 11.53 -5.01 18.02
N ALA A 233 11.21 -6.29 17.89
CA ALA A 233 11.50 -7.04 16.66
C ALA A 233 10.71 -6.48 15.45
N ALA A 234 9.50 -5.97 15.64
CA ALA A 234 8.72 -5.32 14.60
C ALA A 234 9.30 -3.96 14.21
N VAL A 235 9.59 -3.12 15.20
CA VAL A 235 10.17 -1.78 14.98
C VAL A 235 11.55 -1.89 14.35
N GLU A 236 12.42 -2.76 14.86
CA GLU A 236 13.77 -2.98 14.32
C GLU A 236 13.73 -3.42 12.85
N ALA A 237 12.80 -4.31 12.48
CA ALA A 237 12.66 -4.76 11.10
C ALA A 237 12.42 -3.60 10.12
N TYR A 238 11.69 -2.57 10.53
CA TYR A 238 11.42 -1.42 9.67
C TYR A 238 12.44 -0.29 9.84
N THR A 239 12.82 0.07 11.06
CA THR A 239 13.75 1.18 11.30
C THR A 239 15.15 0.90 10.77
N SER A 240 15.62 -0.37 10.82
CA SER A 240 16.87 -0.78 10.18
C SER A 240 16.87 -0.58 8.65
N ARG A 241 15.69 -0.42 8.05
CA ARG A 241 15.49 -0.11 6.63
C ARG A 241 15.17 1.35 6.37
N GLY A 242 15.28 2.21 7.39
CA GLY A 242 15.10 3.66 7.28
C GLY A 242 13.64 4.14 7.36
N PHE A 243 12.71 3.33 7.87
CA PHE A 243 11.35 3.80 8.14
C PHE A 243 11.29 4.63 9.43
N GLU A 244 10.42 5.63 9.42
CA GLU A 244 9.87 6.23 10.64
C GLU A 244 8.61 5.47 11.05
N ILE A 245 8.19 5.61 12.30
CA ILE A 245 7.05 4.88 12.87
C ILE A 245 5.85 5.81 13.08
N GLY A 246 4.72 5.45 12.50
CA GLY A 246 3.41 5.93 12.95
C GLY A 246 3.01 5.13 14.18
N LEU A 247 3.30 5.68 15.36
CA LEU A 247 3.13 4.96 16.61
C LEU A 247 1.66 4.98 17.05
N GLN A 248 1.00 3.83 17.03
CA GLN A 248 -0.38 3.69 17.50
C GLN A 248 -0.39 3.40 19.00
N LEU A 249 -0.86 4.37 19.76
CA LEU A 249 -0.97 4.26 21.22
C LEU A 249 -2.33 3.68 21.61
N MET A 250 -2.33 2.49 22.19
CA MET A 250 -3.53 1.84 22.72
C MET A 250 -3.52 1.81 24.26
N ASN A 251 -4.50 1.15 24.87
CA ASN A 251 -4.52 0.92 26.30
C ASN A 251 -3.40 -0.02 26.77
N ALA A 252 -2.89 0.22 27.98
CA ALA A 252 -1.75 -0.50 28.54
C ALA A 252 -2.02 -2.00 28.71
N ALA A 253 -2.70 -2.39 29.73
CA ALA A 253 -2.94 -3.79 30.08
C ALA A 253 -4.35 -4.00 30.64
N ASP A 254 -4.94 -5.17 30.41
CA ASP A 254 -6.31 -5.47 30.83
C ASP A 254 -6.55 -5.33 32.34
N TRP A 255 -5.54 -5.59 33.18
CA TRP A 255 -5.66 -5.42 34.63
C TRP A 255 -5.77 -3.95 35.03
N ALA A 256 -5.26 -3.01 34.20
CA ALA A 256 -5.26 -1.58 34.49
C ALA A 256 -6.58 -0.87 34.11
N VAL A 257 -7.63 -1.60 33.80
CA VAL A 257 -8.95 -1.02 33.56
C VAL A 257 -9.43 -0.23 34.79
N ALA A 258 -10.03 0.95 34.55
CA ALA A 258 -10.51 1.81 35.63
C ALA A 258 -11.51 1.07 36.57
N GLU A 259 -11.42 1.32 37.89
CA GLU A 259 -12.17 0.60 38.92
C GLU A 259 -13.66 0.46 38.63
N LYS A 260 -14.30 1.50 38.09
CA LYS A 260 -15.73 1.48 37.74
C LYS A 260 -16.11 0.46 36.67
N HIS A 261 -15.13 -0.01 35.87
CA HIS A 261 -15.29 -1.02 34.84
C HIS A 261 -14.76 -2.40 35.21
N ASN A 262 -14.40 -2.62 36.50
CA ASN A 262 -13.92 -3.92 36.98
C ASN A 262 -14.93 -5.08 36.86
N HIS A 263 -16.20 -4.78 36.61
CA HIS A 263 -17.24 -5.77 36.33
C HIS A 263 -17.17 -6.37 34.93
N VAL A 264 -16.37 -5.78 34.04
CA VAL A 264 -16.14 -6.28 32.65
C VAL A 264 -15.14 -7.42 32.70
N GLU A 265 -15.50 -8.59 32.13
CA GLU A 265 -14.65 -9.78 32.14
C GLU A 265 -13.85 -9.92 30.86
N GLU A 266 -14.43 -9.52 29.69
CA GLU A 266 -13.82 -9.66 28.39
C GLU A 266 -13.55 -8.31 27.72
N HIS A 267 -12.57 -8.24 26.83
CA HIS A 267 -12.24 -7.04 26.07
C HIS A 267 -12.02 -5.78 26.92
N ARG A 268 -11.42 -5.94 28.11
CA ARG A 268 -11.17 -4.87 29.08
C ARG A 268 -10.39 -3.70 28.47
N TRP A 269 -9.57 -3.97 27.50
CA TRP A 269 -8.81 -2.98 26.73
C TRP A 269 -9.67 -1.96 25.95
N ARG A 270 -10.96 -2.21 25.78
CA ARG A 270 -11.91 -1.26 25.14
C ARG A 270 -12.44 -0.21 26.12
N TYR A 271 -12.06 -0.28 27.36
CA TYR A 271 -12.56 0.59 28.42
C TYR A 271 -11.47 1.52 28.95
N PRO A 272 -11.84 2.63 29.61
CA PRO A 272 -10.85 3.51 30.23
C PRO A 272 -9.93 2.76 31.20
N HIS A 273 -8.67 3.15 31.19
CA HIS A 273 -7.66 2.63 32.08
C HIS A 273 -7.35 3.61 33.23
N GLU A 274 -6.80 3.08 34.33
CA GLU A 274 -6.27 3.90 35.40
C GLU A 274 -5.19 4.84 34.88
N GLU A 275 -5.34 6.14 35.13
CA GLU A 275 -4.45 7.16 34.56
C GLU A 275 -2.98 6.89 34.86
N LYS A 276 -2.66 6.48 36.13
CA LYS A 276 -1.28 6.20 36.54
C LYS A 276 -0.64 5.08 35.72
N ALA A 277 -1.38 3.99 35.44
CA ALA A 277 -0.88 2.86 34.69
C ALA A 277 -0.72 3.23 33.19
N GLN A 278 -1.69 3.95 32.65
CA GLN A 278 -1.64 4.39 31.26
C GLN A 278 -0.50 5.38 31.02
N ARG A 279 -0.28 6.36 31.91
CA ARG A 279 0.87 7.28 31.82
C ARG A 279 2.21 6.54 31.88
N ALA A 280 2.34 5.56 32.79
CA ALA A 280 3.56 4.75 32.87
C ALA A 280 3.81 3.96 31.58
N TYR A 281 2.76 3.42 30.97
CA TYR A 281 2.85 2.73 29.67
C TYR A 281 3.29 3.68 28.57
N ILE A 282 2.64 4.85 28.44
CA ILE A 282 2.98 5.87 27.43
C ILE A 282 4.44 6.28 27.56
N LYS A 283 4.87 6.56 28.80
CA LYS A 283 6.26 6.93 29.07
C LYS A 283 7.24 5.84 28.61
N ALA A 284 7.02 4.59 29.02
CA ALA A 284 7.88 3.47 28.63
C ALA A 284 7.92 3.25 27.13
N LEU A 285 6.77 3.42 26.43
CA LEU A 285 6.66 3.31 24.99
C LEU A 285 7.47 4.40 24.25
N LEU A 286 7.31 5.66 24.70
CA LEU A 286 7.98 6.81 24.09
C LEU A 286 9.49 6.84 24.40
N GLU A 287 9.92 6.48 25.61
CA GLU A 287 11.35 6.33 25.93
C GLU A 287 12.04 5.32 25.00
N ARG A 288 11.28 4.33 24.49
CA ARG A 288 11.81 3.28 23.63
C ARG A 288 11.75 3.61 22.14
N TYR A 289 10.65 4.19 21.67
CA TYR A 289 10.38 4.36 20.23
C TYR A 289 10.14 5.82 19.80
N GLY A 290 10.08 6.76 20.72
CA GLY A 290 9.71 8.14 20.43
C GLY A 290 10.65 8.85 19.46
N GLU A 291 11.95 8.52 19.48
CA GLU A 291 12.93 9.09 18.53
C GLU A 291 12.69 8.61 17.08
N SER A 292 12.05 7.46 16.90
CA SER A 292 11.70 6.92 15.59
C SER A 292 10.26 7.29 15.17
N ALA A 293 9.50 7.95 16.04
CA ALA A 293 8.10 8.25 15.80
C ALA A 293 7.94 9.46 14.87
N ARG A 294 7.33 9.25 13.70
CA ARG A 294 6.86 10.32 12.81
C ARG A 294 5.67 11.06 13.41
N PHE A 295 4.77 10.31 14.04
CA PHE A 295 3.61 10.81 14.79
C PHE A 295 3.15 9.76 15.81
N VAL A 296 2.38 10.21 16.78
CA VAL A 296 1.67 9.33 17.72
C VAL A 296 0.18 9.46 17.47
N GLN A 297 -0.46 8.37 17.07
CA GLN A 297 -1.91 8.26 16.98
C GLN A 297 -2.44 7.76 18.32
N ILE A 298 -3.21 8.61 19.01
CA ILE A 298 -3.81 8.23 20.30
C ILE A 298 -5.07 7.42 20.03
N PHE A 299 -4.98 6.12 20.29
CA PHE A 299 -6.00 5.11 20.11
C PHE A 299 -6.23 4.71 18.63
N ASN A 300 -7.26 3.88 18.39
CA ASN A 300 -7.75 3.49 17.07
C ASN A 300 -9.27 3.49 17.05
N GLU A 301 -9.86 4.16 16.09
CA GLU A 301 -11.30 4.20 15.81
C GLU A 301 -12.19 4.27 17.07
N PRO A 302 -12.00 5.28 17.94
CA PRO A 302 -12.73 5.38 19.21
C PRO A 302 -14.23 5.65 19.04
N ASP A 303 -14.65 5.99 17.83
CA ASP A 303 -16.03 6.10 17.40
C ASP A 303 -16.70 4.72 17.28
N GLN A 304 -15.96 3.64 17.10
CA GLN A 304 -16.44 2.27 17.04
C GLN A 304 -16.43 1.58 18.42
N VAL A 305 -17.51 0.86 18.72
CA VAL A 305 -17.64 0.08 19.98
C VAL A 305 -16.66 -1.09 20.06
N GLU A 306 -16.19 -1.57 18.93
CA GLU A 306 -15.17 -2.62 18.81
C GLU A 306 -13.81 -2.17 19.36
N PHE A 307 -13.55 -0.87 19.39
CA PHE A 307 -12.32 -0.31 19.93
C PHE A 307 -12.55 0.44 21.24
N TRP A 308 -13.61 1.24 21.37
CA TRP A 308 -13.91 1.96 22.60
C TRP A 308 -15.33 1.71 23.09
N SER A 309 -15.47 1.05 24.26
CA SER A 309 -16.74 0.72 24.90
C SER A 309 -17.05 1.59 26.14
N GLY A 310 -16.13 2.48 26.53
CA GLY A 310 -16.39 3.55 27.50
C GLY A 310 -17.28 4.65 26.93
N THR A 311 -17.67 5.61 27.79
CA THR A 311 -18.40 6.80 27.33
C THR A 311 -17.50 7.73 26.52
N PRO A 312 -18.06 8.62 25.69
CA PRO A 312 -17.28 9.64 24.99
C PRO A 312 -16.48 10.56 25.93
N ASP A 313 -17.06 10.98 27.06
CA ASP A 313 -16.35 11.82 28.06
C ASP A 313 -15.15 11.08 28.69
N GLU A 314 -15.27 9.79 28.91
CA GLU A 314 -14.15 8.97 29.39
C GLU A 314 -13.01 8.90 28.37
N PHE A 315 -13.35 8.80 27.08
CA PHE A 315 -12.35 8.84 26.04
C PHE A 315 -11.61 10.18 26.01
N VAL A 316 -12.35 11.29 26.06
CA VAL A 316 -11.76 12.63 26.11
C VAL A 316 -10.80 12.76 27.28
N THR A 317 -11.23 12.34 28.50
CA THR A 317 -10.38 12.37 29.69
C THR A 317 -9.10 11.56 29.51
N GLN A 318 -9.21 10.36 28.94
CA GLN A 318 -8.03 9.52 28.69
C GLN A 318 -7.13 10.10 27.61
N PHE A 319 -7.70 10.69 26.58
CA PHE A 319 -6.95 11.36 25.53
C PHE A 319 -6.15 12.55 26.08
N GLU A 320 -6.78 13.40 26.92
CA GLU A 320 -6.16 14.58 27.51
C GLU A 320 -4.92 14.22 28.33
N PHE A 321 -5.02 13.26 29.26
CA PHE A 321 -3.85 12.88 30.04
C PHE A 321 -2.80 12.11 29.21
N SER A 322 -3.22 11.39 28.18
CA SER A 322 -2.28 10.73 27.25
C SER A 322 -1.47 11.75 26.47
N LYS A 323 -2.15 12.77 25.91
CA LYS A 323 -1.51 13.90 25.25
C LYS A 323 -0.55 14.65 26.17
N GLU A 324 -0.96 14.91 27.42
CA GLU A 324 -0.10 15.57 28.40
C GLU A 324 1.20 14.79 28.62
N GLN A 325 1.12 13.46 28.77
CA GLN A 325 2.29 12.62 28.95
C GLN A 325 3.19 12.63 27.69
N ILE A 326 2.62 12.58 26.48
CA ILE A 326 3.37 12.68 25.24
C ILE A 326 4.11 14.02 25.17
N ARG A 327 3.44 15.12 25.45
CA ARG A 327 4.03 16.47 25.43
C ARG A 327 5.10 16.70 26.49
N GLU A 328 5.02 15.99 27.62
CA GLU A 328 6.06 16.04 28.67
C GLU A 328 7.34 15.34 28.20
N ASP A 329 7.22 14.17 27.59
CA ASP A 329 8.37 13.34 27.23
C ASP A 329 8.92 13.69 25.81
N PHE A 330 8.02 13.97 24.84
CA PHE A 330 8.35 14.25 23.42
C PHE A 330 7.48 15.40 22.89
N PRO A 331 7.79 16.66 23.24
CA PRO A 331 6.96 17.82 22.92
C PRO A 331 6.80 18.09 21.42
N GLU A 332 7.78 17.69 20.60
CA GLU A 332 7.82 17.99 19.16
C GLU A 332 7.16 16.90 18.30
N VAL A 333 6.85 15.72 18.86
CA VAL A 333 6.23 14.64 18.08
C VAL A 333 4.77 15.01 17.77
N PRO A 334 4.34 15.00 16.51
CA PRO A 334 2.95 15.28 16.16
C PRO A 334 1.98 14.27 16.75
N ILE A 335 0.85 14.75 17.26
CA ILE A 335 -0.23 13.93 17.81
C ILE A 335 -1.38 13.89 16.82
N ALA A 336 -1.81 12.69 16.47
CA ALA A 336 -3.04 12.43 15.73
C ALA A 336 -4.14 11.92 16.65
N ASN A 337 -5.39 12.26 16.37
CA ASN A 337 -6.55 11.58 16.96
C ASN A 337 -6.59 10.11 16.52
N GLY A 338 -7.55 9.34 17.06
CA GLY A 338 -7.63 7.88 16.86
C GLY A 338 -7.95 7.39 15.43
N GLY A 339 -8.06 8.28 14.44
CA GLY A 339 -8.50 7.88 13.10
C GLY A 339 -9.97 7.46 13.09
N TYR A 340 -10.88 8.38 12.82
CA TYR A 340 -12.32 8.08 12.87
C TYR A 340 -12.76 7.27 11.65
N ALA A 341 -13.53 6.19 11.88
CA ALA A 341 -14.11 5.34 10.85
C ALA A 341 -15.49 5.83 10.41
N PHE A 342 -16.30 6.36 11.34
CA PHE A 342 -17.64 6.89 11.09
C PHE A 342 -17.65 8.42 11.18
N VAL A 343 -17.15 9.06 10.15
CA VAL A 343 -16.89 10.51 10.11
C VAL A 343 -18.14 11.41 10.22
N ASP A 344 -19.32 10.87 10.05
CA ASP A 344 -20.62 11.57 10.16
C ASP A 344 -21.44 11.20 11.41
N ASP A 345 -20.88 10.42 12.34
CA ASP A 345 -21.50 10.04 13.61
C ASP A 345 -21.48 11.21 14.62
N GLU A 346 -22.54 11.30 15.46
CA GLU A 346 -22.60 12.29 16.55
C GLU A 346 -21.45 12.16 17.55
N LYS A 347 -20.95 10.95 17.75
CA LYS A 347 -19.80 10.66 18.61
C LYS A 347 -18.50 11.24 18.03
N THR A 348 -18.32 11.13 16.70
CA THR A 348 -17.20 11.76 16.00
C THR A 348 -17.27 13.28 16.08
N ALA A 349 -18.45 13.87 15.88
CA ALA A 349 -18.65 15.31 16.07
C ALA A 349 -18.26 15.77 17.48
N PHE A 350 -18.69 15.03 18.52
CA PHE A 350 -18.32 15.30 19.91
C PHE A 350 -16.80 15.23 20.13
N PHE A 351 -16.12 14.23 19.55
CA PHE A 351 -14.68 14.13 19.69
C PHE A 351 -13.95 15.26 18.97
N ILE A 352 -14.38 15.64 17.77
CA ILE A 352 -13.80 16.78 17.04
C ILE A 352 -13.91 18.05 17.88
N GLU A 353 -15.09 18.37 18.42
CA GLU A 353 -15.30 19.56 19.26
C GLU A 353 -14.35 19.59 20.47
N ARG A 354 -14.18 18.48 21.13
CA ARG A 354 -13.43 18.39 22.41
C ARG A 354 -11.93 18.20 22.22
N LEU A 355 -11.50 17.46 21.19
CA LEU A 355 -10.11 17.03 21.01
C LEU A 355 -9.33 17.87 20.01
N HIS A 356 -10.00 18.59 19.09
CA HIS A 356 -9.31 19.40 18.09
C HIS A 356 -8.19 20.30 18.65
N PRO A 357 -8.36 21.01 19.79
CA PRO A 357 -7.28 21.85 20.31
C PRO A 357 -6.04 21.07 20.78
N HIS A 358 -6.11 19.76 20.79
CA HIS A 358 -5.10 18.87 21.35
C HIS A 358 -4.37 18.03 20.30
N VAL A 359 -4.75 18.12 19.03
CA VAL A 359 -4.17 17.35 17.94
C VAL A 359 -3.43 18.22 16.91
N ASP A 360 -2.35 17.72 16.38
CA ASP A 360 -1.62 18.32 15.26
C ASP A 360 -2.15 17.81 13.93
N TYR A 361 -2.56 16.51 13.88
CA TYR A 361 -3.15 15.88 12.72
C TYR A 361 -4.58 15.43 13.00
N SER A 362 -5.52 15.88 12.17
CA SER A 362 -6.87 15.33 12.17
C SER A 362 -6.90 14.07 11.31
N ALA A 363 -6.96 12.91 11.97
CA ALA A 363 -6.90 11.60 11.34
C ALA A 363 -8.29 11.02 11.08
N TYR A 364 -8.45 10.34 9.93
CA TYR A 364 -9.64 9.59 9.58
C TYR A 364 -9.26 8.32 8.77
N HIS A 365 -10.20 7.37 8.71
CA HIS A 365 -10.06 6.16 7.90
C HIS A 365 -11.03 6.18 6.73
N ALA A 366 -10.62 5.67 5.56
CA ALA A 366 -11.48 5.61 4.39
C ALA A 366 -11.08 4.47 3.45
N HIS A 367 -11.64 3.30 3.66
CA HIS A 367 -11.48 2.16 2.77
C HIS A 367 -12.39 2.29 1.52
N GLY A 368 -12.12 1.50 0.48
CA GLY A 368 -12.91 1.47 -0.75
C GLY A 368 -12.38 2.38 -1.85
N THR A 369 -13.26 2.97 -2.65
CA THR A 369 -12.90 3.79 -3.82
C THR A 369 -12.43 5.19 -3.44
N LEU A 370 -11.89 5.93 -4.41
CA LEU A 370 -11.55 7.34 -4.21
C LEU A 370 -12.80 8.18 -3.92
N GLU A 371 -13.92 7.95 -4.64
CA GLU A 371 -15.17 8.68 -4.41
C GLU A 371 -15.66 8.53 -2.98
N GLY A 372 -15.61 7.30 -2.43
CA GLY A 372 -15.99 7.06 -1.04
C GLY A 372 -15.04 7.76 -0.05
N MET A 373 -13.74 7.86 -0.38
CA MET A 373 -12.79 8.61 0.43
C MET A 373 -13.07 10.12 0.36
N ILE A 374 -13.34 10.67 -0.81
CA ILE A 374 -13.72 12.09 -0.99
C ILE A 374 -14.97 12.40 -0.18
N GLU A 375 -16.01 11.57 -0.29
CA GLU A 375 -17.24 11.73 0.49
C GLU A 375 -16.98 11.78 2.00
N ASN A 376 -16.18 10.84 2.51
CA ASN A 376 -15.80 10.81 3.92
C ASN A 376 -14.98 12.04 4.34
N PHE A 377 -14.05 12.47 3.49
CA PHE A 377 -13.25 13.66 3.76
C PHE A 377 -14.09 14.94 3.79
N GLU A 378 -15.04 15.11 2.86
CA GLU A 378 -15.97 16.26 2.87
C GLU A 378 -16.86 16.25 4.12
N LYS A 379 -17.35 15.09 4.55
CA LYS A 379 -18.09 14.94 5.82
C LYS A 379 -17.22 15.34 7.01
N MET A 380 -15.95 14.89 7.04
CA MET A 380 -15.00 15.24 8.09
C MET A 380 -14.74 16.75 8.15
N LYS A 381 -14.55 17.41 6.98
CA LYS A 381 -14.44 18.87 6.88
C LYS A 381 -15.71 19.58 7.37
N ALA A 382 -16.88 19.05 7.00
CA ALA A 382 -18.16 19.61 7.44
C ALA A 382 -18.32 19.54 8.97
N GLN A 383 -17.93 18.45 9.62
CA GLN A 383 -17.95 18.33 11.08
C GLN A 383 -17.03 19.38 11.76
N HIS A 384 -15.80 19.55 11.25
CA HIS A 384 -14.89 20.56 11.76
C HIS A 384 -15.45 21.98 11.60
N ASN A 385 -16.01 22.28 10.44
CA ASN A 385 -16.62 23.58 10.17
C ASN A 385 -17.84 23.85 11.09
N ALA A 386 -18.65 22.82 11.38
CA ALA A 386 -19.83 22.95 12.24
C ALA A 386 -19.48 23.37 13.67
N VAL A 387 -18.32 22.96 14.18
CA VAL A 387 -17.80 23.35 15.49
C VAL A 387 -16.81 24.54 15.43
N GLY A 388 -16.60 25.12 14.24
CA GLY A 388 -15.79 26.32 14.04
C GLY A 388 -14.29 26.09 14.22
N VAL A 389 -13.80 24.88 13.90
CA VAL A 389 -12.38 24.52 14.03
C VAL A 389 -11.79 24.15 12.66
N SER A 390 -10.48 24.32 12.53
CA SER A 390 -9.72 23.89 11.36
C SER A 390 -8.48 23.13 11.82
N PRO A 391 -8.26 21.92 11.36
CA PRO A 391 -7.06 21.18 11.72
C PRO A 391 -5.83 21.84 11.10
N ALA A 392 -4.67 21.67 11.76
CA ALA A 392 -3.41 22.14 11.22
C ALA A 392 -3.03 21.34 9.96
N LYS A 393 -3.26 20.05 9.98
CA LYS A 393 -3.05 19.12 8.86
C LYS A 393 -4.06 17.95 8.93
N TRP A 394 -4.38 17.40 7.77
CA TRP A 394 -5.12 16.16 7.66
C TRP A 394 -4.16 14.97 7.56
N VAL A 395 -4.60 13.80 7.95
CA VAL A 395 -3.91 12.54 7.67
C VAL A 395 -4.93 11.41 7.49
N ASN A 396 -4.75 10.59 6.47
CA ASN A 396 -5.50 9.36 6.35
C ASN A 396 -4.64 8.22 6.92
N THR A 397 -4.97 7.74 8.13
CA THR A 397 -4.14 6.74 8.82
C THR A 397 -4.53 5.30 8.54
N GLU A 398 -5.63 5.07 7.82
CA GLU A 398 -5.96 3.77 7.21
C GLU A 398 -6.76 3.96 5.92
N THR A 399 -6.22 3.51 4.80
CA THR A 399 -6.96 3.43 3.56
C THR A 399 -6.54 2.22 2.74
N GLY A 400 -7.50 1.46 2.26
CA GLY A 400 -7.27 0.29 1.41
C GLY A 400 -8.45 0.02 0.50
N PHE A 401 -8.27 -0.92 -0.40
CA PHE A 401 -9.32 -1.43 -1.29
C PHE A 401 -9.29 -2.95 -1.27
N ASP A 402 -10.43 -3.59 -1.13
CA ASP A 402 -10.56 -5.03 -1.10
C ASP A 402 -10.23 -5.65 -2.47
N ALA A 403 -9.26 -6.54 -2.52
CA ALA A 403 -8.72 -7.14 -3.73
C ALA A 403 -8.71 -8.67 -3.69
N TRP A 404 -9.77 -9.24 -3.17
CA TRP A 404 -9.95 -10.68 -3.08
C TRP A 404 -9.95 -11.39 -4.46
N ARG A 405 -10.40 -10.72 -5.52
CA ARG A 405 -10.50 -11.24 -6.88
C ARG A 405 -9.60 -10.46 -7.83
N LEU A 406 -9.26 -11.04 -8.96
CA LEU A 406 -8.38 -10.44 -9.95
C LEU A 406 -8.90 -9.10 -10.51
N ASP A 407 -10.22 -9.00 -10.75
CA ASP A 407 -10.85 -7.74 -11.17
C ASP A 407 -10.77 -6.67 -10.08
N GLN A 408 -10.83 -7.08 -8.81
CA GLN A 408 -10.65 -6.18 -7.67
C GLN A 408 -9.19 -5.75 -7.50
N GLU A 409 -8.21 -6.59 -7.84
CA GLU A 409 -6.79 -6.21 -7.80
C GLU A 409 -6.49 -5.02 -8.72
N ARG A 410 -7.13 -4.95 -9.89
CA ARG A 410 -7.01 -3.80 -10.78
C ARG A 410 -7.63 -2.56 -10.17
N ARG A 411 -8.84 -2.68 -9.62
CA ARG A 411 -9.50 -1.58 -8.92
C ARG A 411 -8.71 -1.14 -7.68
N GLN A 412 -8.06 -2.08 -6.97
CA GLN A 412 -7.15 -1.75 -5.88
C GLN A 412 -5.99 -0.89 -6.38
N ALA A 413 -5.35 -1.28 -7.50
CA ALA A 413 -4.23 -0.54 -8.07
C ALA A 413 -4.64 0.89 -8.48
N GLN A 414 -5.81 1.05 -9.11
CA GLN A 414 -6.39 2.35 -9.42
C GLN A 414 -6.65 3.16 -8.15
N ALA A 415 -7.45 2.63 -7.23
CA ALA A 415 -7.89 3.34 -6.03
C ALA A 415 -6.73 3.76 -5.12
N VAL A 416 -5.71 2.89 -4.96
CA VAL A 416 -4.55 3.19 -4.12
C VAL A 416 -3.76 4.36 -4.68
N ALA A 417 -3.42 4.34 -5.97
CA ALA A 417 -2.67 5.42 -6.60
C ALA A 417 -3.47 6.74 -6.64
N GLN A 418 -4.77 6.69 -6.99
CA GLN A 418 -5.67 7.84 -6.97
C GLN A 418 -5.74 8.50 -5.60
N LYS A 419 -5.88 7.71 -4.52
CA LYS A 419 -5.99 8.21 -3.14
C LYS A 419 -4.71 8.87 -2.67
N VAL A 420 -3.53 8.33 -3.04
CA VAL A 420 -2.24 8.97 -2.72
C VAL A 420 -2.19 10.35 -3.35
N LEU A 421 -2.49 10.45 -4.65
CA LEU A 421 -2.46 11.72 -5.38
C LEU A 421 -3.46 12.74 -4.82
N TYR A 422 -4.69 12.30 -4.54
CA TYR A 422 -5.72 13.15 -3.95
C TYR A 422 -5.32 13.68 -2.58
N CYS A 423 -4.85 12.82 -1.67
CA CYS A 423 -4.41 13.26 -0.35
C CYS A 423 -3.26 14.27 -0.44
N TRP A 424 -2.31 14.05 -1.36
CA TRP A 424 -1.20 14.97 -1.56
C TRP A 424 -1.68 16.33 -2.05
N ALA A 425 -2.66 16.38 -2.96
CA ALA A 425 -3.25 17.61 -3.48
C ALA A 425 -4.14 18.36 -2.46
N HIS A 426 -4.63 17.69 -1.40
CA HIS A 426 -5.62 18.22 -0.46
C HIS A 426 -5.07 18.40 0.97
N ASP A 427 -3.88 18.94 1.10
CA ASP A 427 -3.26 19.37 2.37
C ASP A 427 -3.19 18.29 3.45
N HIS A 428 -3.01 17.01 3.05
CA HIS A 428 -2.72 15.95 4.00
C HIS A 428 -1.22 15.95 4.33
N ALA A 429 -0.90 15.71 5.59
CA ALA A 429 0.48 15.42 6.00
C ALA A 429 1.00 14.12 5.41
N GLY A 430 0.10 13.20 5.10
CA GLY A 430 0.42 11.93 4.49
C GLY A 430 -0.77 10.96 4.47
N ILE A 431 -0.50 9.76 4.00
CA ILE A 431 -1.46 8.67 3.86
C ILE A 431 -0.81 7.36 4.29
N MET A 432 -1.58 6.52 4.99
CA MET A 432 -1.18 5.17 5.39
C MET A 432 -2.02 4.15 4.63
N LEU A 433 -1.41 3.46 3.68
CA LEU A 433 -2.09 2.41 2.93
C LEU A 433 -2.35 1.18 3.82
N PHE A 434 -3.54 0.66 3.78
CA PHE A 434 -3.94 -0.54 4.51
C PHE A 434 -4.17 -1.68 3.51
N CYS A 435 -3.27 -2.68 3.45
CA CYS A 435 -2.07 -2.83 4.25
C CYS A 435 -0.92 -3.44 3.42
N GLY A 436 0.24 -3.60 4.02
CA GLY A 436 1.37 -4.24 3.36
C GLY A 436 1.03 -5.69 2.99
N ARG A 437 0.84 -6.54 3.98
CA ARG A 437 0.43 -7.94 3.82
C ARG A 437 -0.78 -8.25 4.67
N MET A 438 -1.81 -8.86 4.09
CA MET A 438 -2.88 -9.42 4.89
C MET A 438 -2.42 -10.66 5.64
N THR A 439 -2.71 -10.69 6.93
CA THR A 439 -2.36 -11.82 7.80
C THR A 439 -3.42 -12.91 7.78
N ARG A 440 -4.57 -12.65 7.18
CA ARG A 440 -5.67 -13.61 7.08
C ARG A 440 -5.67 -14.23 5.70
N GLY A 441 -5.60 -15.55 5.64
CA GLY A 441 -5.78 -16.28 4.41
C GLY A 441 -7.20 -16.07 3.84
N PRO A 442 -7.39 -16.35 2.56
CA PRO A 442 -8.67 -16.25 1.89
C PRO A 442 -9.75 -17.07 2.62
N GLY A 443 -10.96 -16.53 2.72
CA GLY A 443 -12.15 -17.25 3.17
C GLY A 443 -12.81 -16.81 4.46
N ARG A 444 -12.28 -15.79 5.16
CA ARG A 444 -12.90 -15.32 6.42
C ARG A 444 -13.59 -14.04 6.23
N ASP A 445 -13.96 -13.32 5.53
CA ASP A 445 -14.74 -12.09 5.41
C ASP A 445 -14.77 -11.53 3.99
N GLY A 446 -14.13 -12.23 3.03
CA GLY A 446 -14.00 -11.76 1.66
C GLY A 446 -13.22 -10.44 1.56
N ARG A 447 -12.38 -10.12 2.56
CA ARG A 447 -11.57 -8.90 2.58
C ARG A 447 -10.10 -9.23 2.52
N ASP A 448 -9.44 -8.69 1.52
CA ASP A 448 -7.99 -8.74 1.40
C ASP A 448 -7.47 -7.42 0.82
N LEU A 449 -6.93 -6.57 1.69
CA LEU A 449 -6.50 -5.22 1.35
C LEU A 449 -4.97 -5.13 1.13
N GLY A 450 -4.24 -6.25 1.24
CA GLY A 450 -2.78 -6.27 1.13
C GLY A 450 -2.27 -5.83 -0.24
N LEU A 451 -1.14 -5.13 -0.26
CA LEU A 451 -0.35 -4.92 -1.48
C LEU A 451 0.32 -6.21 -1.92
N VAL A 452 0.61 -7.08 -0.98
CA VAL A 452 0.99 -8.47 -1.21
C VAL A 452 0.00 -9.40 -0.51
N ASP A 453 -0.20 -10.59 -1.06
CA ASP A 453 -1.03 -11.59 -0.43
C ASP A 453 -0.31 -12.25 0.77
N TYR A 454 -0.99 -13.15 1.48
CA TYR A 454 -0.42 -13.79 2.66
C TYR A 454 0.80 -14.68 2.35
N GLN A 455 1.05 -15.02 1.08
CA GLN A 455 2.24 -15.73 0.59
C GLN A 455 3.31 -14.81 -0.01
N PHE A 456 3.21 -13.51 0.24
CA PHE A 456 4.13 -12.50 -0.30
C PHE A 456 4.13 -12.37 -1.83
N CYS A 457 3.08 -12.86 -2.50
CA CYS A 457 2.90 -12.60 -3.91
C CYS A 457 2.34 -11.18 -4.10
N SER A 458 3.04 -10.35 -4.82
CA SER A 458 2.63 -8.95 -5.06
C SER A 458 1.36 -8.89 -5.91
N ARG A 459 0.57 -7.83 -5.71
CA ARG A 459 -0.62 -7.52 -6.50
C ARG A 459 -0.35 -6.39 -7.49
N PHE A 460 -1.32 -6.09 -8.36
CA PHE A 460 -1.18 -4.97 -9.30
C PHE A 460 -0.94 -3.64 -8.58
N ALA A 461 -1.56 -3.44 -7.41
CA ALA A 461 -1.34 -2.25 -6.59
C ALA A 461 0.12 -2.05 -6.17
N TYR A 462 0.87 -3.13 -5.97
CA TYR A 462 2.30 -3.05 -5.68
C TYR A 462 3.07 -2.39 -6.83
N GLY A 463 2.82 -2.83 -8.08
CA GLY A 463 3.41 -2.24 -9.27
C GLY A 463 2.99 -0.78 -9.49
N ALA A 464 1.71 -0.46 -9.26
CA ALA A 464 1.20 0.91 -9.41
C ALA A 464 1.82 1.87 -8.39
N VAL A 465 2.01 1.44 -7.14
CA VAL A 465 2.72 2.25 -6.11
C VAL A 465 4.18 2.44 -6.50
N ALA A 466 4.87 1.40 -6.99
CA ALA A 466 6.24 1.54 -7.47
C ALA A 466 6.33 2.54 -8.64
N GLY A 467 5.39 2.48 -9.58
CA GLY A 467 5.29 3.43 -10.70
C GLY A 467 5.09 4.86 -10.22
N LEU A 468 4.14 5.09 -9.31
CA LEU A 468 3.90 6.39 -8.70
C LEU A 468 5.16 6.94 -8.01
N VAL A 469 5.80 6.13 -7.17
CA VAL A 469 7.01 6.55 -6.44
C VAL A 469 8.16 6.83 -7.42
N SER A 470 8.33 6.01 -8.46
CA SER A 470 9.39 6.21 -9.45
C SER A 470 9.28 7.54 -10.19
N VAL A 471 8.05 7.98 -10.46
CA VAL A 471 7.78 9.23 -11.18
C VAL A 471 7.81 10.45 -10.27
N LEU A 472 7.31 10.33 -9.02
CA LEU A 472 7.10 11.45 -8.11
C LEU A 472 8.13 11.53 -6.96
N GLN A 473 9.18 10.71 -6.95
CA GLN A 473 10.23 10.85 -5.94
C GLN A 473 10.89 12.25 -5.99
N GLY A 474 10.98 12.90 -4.83
CA GLY A 474 11.50 14.27 -4.72
C GLY A 474 10.55 15.36 -5.21
N ALA A 475 9.30 15.01 -5.54
CA ALA A 475 8.28 15.97 -5.96
C ALA A 475 7.84 16.91 -4.84
N SER A 476 7.39 18.09 -5.23
CA SER A 476 6.50 18.96 -4.45
C SER A 476 5.19 19.12 -5.23
N PHE A 477 4.07 19.12 -4.52
CA PHE A 477 2.78 19.47 -5.12
C PHE A 477 2.76 20.96 -5.51
N GLU A 478 2.27 21.25 -6.72
CA GLU A 478 2.20 22.62 -7.24
C GLU A 478 0.75 23.11 -7.34
N SER A 479 -0.10 22.39 -8.07
CA SER A 479 -1.47 22.85 -8.33
C SER A 479 -2.44 21.75 -8.70
N VAL A 480 -3.73 22.01 -8.50
CA VAL A 480 -4.84 21.26 -9.11
C VAL A 480 -5.12 21.89 -10.47
N LEU A 481 -4.94 21.14 -11.56
CA LEU A 481 -5.26 21.59 -12.92
C LEU A 481 -6.74 21.36 -13.24
N VAL A 482 -7.27 20.22 -12.87
CA VAL A 482 -8.71 19.89 -13.00
C VAL A 482 -9.15 18.90 -11.93
N GLU A 483 -10.36 19.10 -11.43
CA GLU A 483 -11.05 18.21 -10.50
C GLU A 483 -12.57 18.38 -10.69
N GLU A 484 -13.06 17.93 -11.85
CA GLU A 484 -14.45 18.13 -12.26
C GLU A 484 -14.97 16.87 -12.97
N GLU A 485 -16.25 16.55 -12.77
CA GLU A 485 -16.97 15.48 -13.47
C GLU A 485 -16.26 14.10 -13.45
N GLY A 486 -15.50 13.84 -12.36
CA GLY A 486 -14.75 12.59 -12.20
C GLY A 486 -13.42 12.56 -12.95
N VAL A 487 -12.97 13.68 -13.52
CA VAL A 487 -11.65 13.85 -14.14
C VAL A 487 -10.74 14.61 -13.18
N PHE A 488 -9.52 14.12 -13.01
CA PHE A 488 -8.53 14.66 -12.08
C PHE A 488 -7.19 14.86 -12.79
N ALA A 489 -6.57 16.01 -12.57
CA ALA A 489 -5.19 16.25 -12.97
C ALA A 489 -4.48 17.14 -11.94
N TYR A 490 -3.34 16.66 -11.48
CA TYR A 490 -2.52 17.29 -10.45
C TYR A 490 -1.13 17.56 -10.99
N GLU A 491 -0.63 18.77 -10.74
CA GLU A 491 0.70 19.20 -11.14
C GLU A 491 1.68 19.11 -9.96
N PHE A 492 2.84 18.56 -10.24
CA PHE A 492 3.97 18.44 -9.32
C PHE A 492 5.25 19.00 -9.97
N VAL A 493 6.21 19.37 -9.13
CA VAL A 493 7.55 19.77 -9.55
C VAL A 493 8.58 18.78 -9.04
N VAL A 494 9.35 18.19 -9.95
CA VAL A 494 10.44 17.23 -9.66
C VAL A 494 11.74 17.82 -10.21
N GLY A 495 12.56 18.44 -9.37
CA GLY A 495 13.76 19.16 -9.83
C GLY A 495 13.39 20.33 -10.75
N GLU A 496 13.82 20.26 -12.02
CA GLU A 496 13.50 21.26 -13.06
C GLU A 496 12.33 20.83 -13.96
N GLU A 497 11.76 19.65 -13.72
CA GLU A 497 10.69 19.08 -14.52
C GLU A 497 9.32 19.35 -13.89
N ARG A 498 8.31 19.53 -14.71
CA ARG A 498 6.92 19.52 -14.28
C ARG A 498 6.30 18.16 -14.60
N VAL A 499 5.60 17.61 -13.63
CA VAL A 499 4.95 16.32 -13.76
C VAL A 499 3.45 16.48 -13.53
N VAL A 500 2.65 16.06 -14.49
CA VAL A 500 1.19 16.00 -14.33
C VAL A 500 0.77 14.56 -14.15
N SER A 501 0.03 14.28 -13.09
CA SER A 501 -0.68 13.02 -12.93
C SER A 501 -2.14 13.22 -13.26
N ALA A 502 -2.70 12.43 -14.20
CA ALA A 502 -4.08 12.56 -14.64
C ALA A 502 -4.79 11.21 -14.72
N PHE A 503 -6.08 11.18 -14.33
CA PHE A 503 -6.94 9.99 -14.38
C PHE A 503 -8.42 10.37 -14.45
N SER A 504 -9.27 9.39 -14.79
CA SER A 504 -10.73 9.52 -14.74
C SER A 504 -11.33 8.45 -13.84
N LEU A 505 -12.39 8.75 -13.11
CA LEU A 505 -13.15 7.75 -12.34
C LEU A 505 -14.02 6.87 -13.24
N SER A 506 -14.22 7.28 -14.48
CA SER A 506 -14.85 6.47 -15.52
C SER A 506 -13.77 5.90 -16.45
N ASP A 507 -14.11 4.84 -17.18
CA ASP A 507 -13.20 4.28 -18.19
C ASP A 507 -13.07 5.16 -19.44
N GLU A 508 -13.68 6.35 -19.43
CA GLU A 508 -13.69 7.31 -20.53
C GLU A 508 -13.38 8.72 -20.02
N GLY A 509 -12.32 9.33 -20.52
CA GLY A 509 -11.94 10.71 -20.27
C GLY A 509 -10.88 11.15 -21.25
N ALA A 510 -10.76 12.45 -21.45
CA ALA A 510 -9.68 13.03 -22.26
C ALA A 510 -9.30 14.39 -21.71
N LEU A 511 -8.00 14.68 -21.75
CA LEU A 511 -7.45 16.00 -21.46
C LEU A 511 -6.43 16.36 -22.51
N SER A 512 -6.36 17.65 -22.83
CA SER A 512 -5.32 18.22 -23.66
C SER A 512 -4.52 19.22 -22.84
N PHE A 513 -3.19 19.11 -22.94
CA PHE A 513 -2.27 19.99 -22.22
C PHE A 513 -1.43 20.77 -23.20
N GLU A 514 -1.11 22.01 -22.84
CA GLU A 514 -0.16 22.86 -23.52
C GLU A 514 0.94 23.33 -22.55
N SER A 515 2.15 23.42 -23.04
CA SER A 515 3.29 23.93 -22.27
C SER A 515 4.41 24.45 -23.19
N ASP A 516 5.39 25.12 -22.59
CA ASP A 516 6.63 25.51 -23.24
C ASP A 516 7.73 24.42 -23.19
N ALA A 517 7.37 23.21 -22.81
CA ALA A 517 8.28 22.06 -22.72
C ALA A 517 8.92 21.74 -24.09
N SER A 518 10.20 21.36 -24.06
CA SER A 518 10.89 20.88 -25.27
C SER A 518 10.44 19.47 -25.66
N GLN A 519 9.97 18.69 -24.71
CA GLN A 519 9.52 17.31 -24.87
C GLN A 519 8.57 16.94 -23.72
N VAL A 520 7.59 16.09 -24.02
CA VAL A 520 6.72 15.44 -23.03
C VAL A 520 6.90 13.94 -23.11
N MET A 521 7.15 13.30 -21.96
CA MET A 521 7.11 11.85 -21.82
C MET A 521 5.79 11.46 -21.18
N VAL A 522 5.06 10.54 -21.79
CA VAL A 522 3.84 9.94 -21.24
C VAL A 522 4.23 8.62 -20.62
N CYS A 523 3.98 8.48 -19.33
CA CYS A 523 4.23 7.24 -18.58
C CYS A 523 2.92 6.52 -18.26
N ASP A 524 2.96 5.20 -18.34
CA ASP A 524 1.87 4.35 -17.91
C ASP A 524 1.76 4.31 -16.37
N PRO A 525 0.71 3.68 -15.79
CA PRO A 525 0.53 3.56 -14.34
C PRO A 525 1.69 2.88 -13.60
N MET A 526 2.48 2.09 -14.31
CA MET A 526 3.63 1.35 -13.76
C MET A 526 4.96 2.13 -13.87
N GLY A 527 4.91 3.36 -14.40
CA GLY A 527 6.06 4.25 -14.54
C GLY A 527 6.87 4.05 -15.82
N ASN A 528 6.42 3.22 -16.77
CA ASN A 528 7.10 3.05 -18.05
C ASN A 528 6.78 4.21 -19.00
N VAL A 529 7.79 4.74 -19.71
CA VAL A 529 7.56 5.70 -20.77
C VAL A 529 6.98 4.97 -21.99
N VAL A 530 5.71 5.21 -22.28
CA VAL A 530 4.98 4.57 -23.39
C VAL A 530 4.90 5.45 -24.64
N ARG A 531 5.08 6.76 -24.51
CA ARG A 531 5.06 7.71 -25.62
C ARG A 531 5.98 8.89 -25.33
N GLN A 532 6.64 9.40 -26.36
CA GLN A 532 7.36 10.68 -26.33
C GLN A 532 6.79 11.62 -27.38
N VAL A 533 6.54 12.86 -26.98
CA VAL A 533 6.02 13.92 -27.85
C VAL A 533 7.05 15.05 -27.88
N ALA A 534 7.42 15.49 -29.08
CA ALA A 534 8.27 16.67 -29.27
C ALA A 534 7.41 17.95 -29.12
N GLY A 535 7.90 18.91 -28.37
CA GLY A 535 7.12 20.09 -28.01
C GLY A 535 6.25 19.85 -26.77
N GLY A 536 5.44 20.83 -26.41
CA GLY A 536 4.71 20.87 -25.14
C GLY A 536 3.22 20.50 -25.22
N ASP A 537 2.68 20.28 -26.43
CA ASP A 537 1.25 19.99 -26.61
C ASP A 537 1.01 18.48 -26.63
N VAL A 538 0.08 18.01 -25.77
CA VAL A 538 -0.19 16.57 -25.67
C VAL A 538 -1.66 16.31 -25.35
N ASP A 539 -2.27 15.41 -26.14
CA ASP A 539 -3.58 14.84 -25.88
C ASP A 539 -3.43 13.51 -25.13
N LEU A 540 -4.24 13.31 -24.09
CA LEU A 540 -4.24 12.15 -23.22
C LEU A 540 -5.65 11.57 -23.14
N SER A 541 -5.81 10.29 -23.45
CA SER A 541 -7.00 9.52 -23.12
C SER A 541 -6.84 8.97 -21.71
N LEU A 542 -7.87 9.13 -20.89
CA LEU A 542 -7.85 8.77 -19.48
C LEU A 542 -8.73 7.55 -19.21
N ASP A 543 -8.30 6.77 -18.27
CA ASP A 543 -9.06 5.71 -17.63
C ASP A 543 -8.91 5.80 -16.11
N GLY A 544 -9.31 4.76 -15.37
CA GLY A 544 -9.19 4.74 -13.91
C GLY A 544 -7.76 4.66 -13.39
N TYR A 545 -6.77 4.40 -14.21
CA TYR A 545 -5.38 4.39 -13.79
C TYR A 545 -4.73 5.77 -13.94
N PRO A 546 -4.04 6.28 -12.90
CA PRO A 546 -3.22 7.47 -13.08
C PRO A 546 -2.15 7.27 -14.14
N GLN A 547 -2.12 8.15 -15.13
CA GLN A 547 -1.04 8.29 -16.09
C GLN A 547 -0.20 9.51 -15.72
N TYR A 548 1.07 9.50 -16.09
CA TYR A 548 1.98 10.58 -15.73
C TYR A 548 2.58 11.20 -16.99
N LEU A 549 2.59 12.53 -17.02
CA LEU A 549 3.22 13.30 -18.09
C LEU A 549 4.40 14.06 -17.49
N VAL A 550 5.59 13.84 -18.01
CA VAL A 550 6.80 14.54 -17.59
C VAL A 550 7.16 15.57 -18.66
N PHE A 551 6.99 16.85 -18.33
CA PHE A 551 7.25 17.99 -19.17
C PHE A 551 8.67 18.49 -18.91
N ARG A 552 9.56 18.25 -19.87
CA ARG A 552 10.98 18.59 -19.73
C ARG A 552 11.25 20.09 -19.88
N ASN A 553 11.88 20.67 -18.87
CA ASN A 553 12.25 22.08 -18.81
C ASN A 553 11.07 23.02 -19.05
N ALA A 554 9.88 22.66 -18.59
CA ALA A 554 8.70 23.50 -18.72
C ALA A 554 8.66 24.58 -17.62
N GLY A 555 8.39 25.82 -17.99
CA GLY A 555 8.10 26.89 -17.06
C GLY A 555 6.68 26.80 -16.50
N SER A 556 5.73 26.29 -17.30
CA SER A 556 4.33 26.12 -16.92
C SER A 556 3.65 25.00 -17.73
N VAL A 557 2.58 24.43 -17.17
CA VAL A 557 1.67 23.52 -17.85
C VAL A 557 0.25 24.04 -17.65
N ALA A 558 -0.58 23.98 -18.67
CA ALA A 558 -1.98 24.38 -18.63
C ALA A 558 -2.85 23.38 -19.40
N LEU A 559 -4.15 23.34 -19.11
CA LEU A 559 -5.12 22.67 -19.96
C LEU A 559 -5.35 23.50 -21.20
N SER A 560 -5.37 22.84 -22.37
CA SER A 560 -5.76 23.48 -23.63
C SER A 560 -7.28 23.76 -23.64
N GLU A 561 -7.70 24.89 -24.25
CA GLU A 561 -9.12 25.27 -24.37
C GLU A 561 -9.92 24.31 -25.27
#